data_efc241cf67f848764c8d6824e8707c14
#
_entry.id   efc241cf67f848764c8d6824e8707c14
#
_cell.length_a   1.000
_cell.length_b   1.000
_cell.length_c   1.000
_cell.angle_alpha   90.00
_cell.angle_beta   90.00
_cell.angle_gamma   90.00
#
_symmetry.space_group_name_H-M   'P 1'
#
loop_
_entity.id
_entity.type
_entity.pdbx_description
1 polymer ?
#
loop_
_entity_poly.entity_id
_entity_poly.type
_entity_poly.pdbx_seq_one_letter_code
_entity_poly.pdbx_strand_id
1 'polypeptide(L)'
;YTLPLQFYMERVFMAKEYFMDEVAVLKKIVQEAGRMREYSENEMSDLIDHKIQERIEWARQNDEGLYWYYQNLSFKDKKTLKYTVTESVEGLGILGKIIMDPDITEVMINGYDTIFVEKSGKLMQLEEHFESSEDLERIVKRFVSSMDRTVDASNPIVDARLDDGSRVHVVLPPVALNGATVTIRRFSKNPMTIEKLLSYGSITQEAADFLEKVVATRHNVFVCGGTGSGKTTFLNALSNYIQPWERVITIEDSAELQIKNIPNLVRMETKKANSKDSNEITIRDLIKASLRMRPDRIIVGEVRGPEALDMLQAMN
;
A
#
# COMPACT_ATOMS: atom_id res chain seq x y z
N TYR A 1 5.25 -41.50 36.44
CA TYR A 1 6.57 -41.18 35.87
C TYR A 1 6.47 -39.82 35.23
N THR A 2 6.89 -38.78 35.96
CA THR A 2 7.02 -37.42 35.43
C THR A 2 8.36 -37.35 34.71
N LEU A 3 8.36 -37.18 33.42
CA LEU A 3 9.57 -36.87 32.63
C LEU A 3 10.23 -35.59 33.17
N PRO A 4 11.58 -35.51 33.24
CA PRO A 4 12.27 -34.33 33.75
C PRO A 4 11.92 -33.09 32.93
N LEU A 5 11.72 -31.93 33.57
CA LEU A 5 11.41 -30.64 32.95
C LEU A 5 12.38 -30.28 31.79
N GLN A 6 13.62 -30.71 31.91
CA GLN A 6 14.68 -30.50 30.90
C GLN A 6 14.34 -31.22 29.58
N PHE A 7 13.78 -32.43 29.64
CA PHE A 7 13.36 -33.19 28.46
C PHE A 7 12.16 -32.60 27.75
N TYR A 8 11.30 -31.90 28.53
CA TYR A 8 10.14 -31.18 27.97
C TYR A 8 10.57 -29.88 27.27
N MET A 9 11.51 -29.15 27.85
CA MET A 9 12.08 -27.91 27.26
C MET A 9 12.84 -28.17 25.98
N GLU A 10 13.67 -29.22 25.94
CA GLU A 10 14.40 -29.63 24.72
C GLU A 10 13.44 -30.02 23.59
N ARG A 11 12.34 -30.71 23.87
CA ARG A 11 11.33 -31.08 22.88
C ARG A 11 10.54 -29.89 22.36
N VAL A 12 10.20 -28.93 23.20
CA VAL A 12 9.52 -27.70 22.81
C VAL A 12 10.43 -26.84 21.92
N PHE A 13 11.73 -26.79 22.23
CA PHE A 13 12.71 -26.06 21.44
C PHE A 13 12.91 -26.72 20.07
N MET A 14 13.09 -28.02 20.02
CA MET A 14 13.20 -28.82 18.78
C MET A 14 11.94 -28.69 17.91
N ALA A 15 10.74 -28.71 18.52
CA ALA A 15 9.49 -28.55 17.77
C ALA A 15 9.37 -27.18 17.10
N LYS A 16 9.91 -26.12 17.70
CA LYS A 16 9.91 -24.78 17.11
C LYS A 16 10.92 -24.66 15.97
N GLU A 17 12.07 -25.28 16.10
CA GLU A 17 13.11 -25.34 15.07
C GLU A 17 12.60 -26.12 13.86
N TYR A 18 12.06 -27.34 14.04
CA TYR A 18 11.42 -28.09 12.96
C TYR A 18 10.29 -27.32 12.29
N PHE A 19 9.48 -26.57 13.04
CA PHE A 19 8.38 -25.80 12.45
C PHE A 19 8.89 -24.78 11.43
N MET A 20 9.90 -23.99 11.77
CA MET A 20 10.44 -22.94 10.87
C MET A 20 11.14 -23.54 9.66
N ASP A 21 11.92 -24.61 9.86
CA ASP A 21 12.60 -25.31 8.78
C ASP A 21 11.60 -25.95 7.81
N GLU A 22 10.56 -26.59 8.33
CA GLU A 22 9.53 -27.21 7.49
C GLU A 22 8.68 -26.19 6.73
N VAL A 23 8.41 -25.02 7.30
CA VAL A 23 7.77 -23.93 6.55
C VAL A 23 8.64 -23.51 5.37
N ALA A 24 9.95 -23.35 5.55
CA ALA A 24 10.86 -22.97 4.49
C ALA A 24 10.97 -24.04 3.39
N VAL A 25 11.07 -25.32 3.79
CA VAL A 25 11.13 -26.46 2.86
C VAL A 25 9.82 -26.59 2.08
N LEU A 26 8.68 -26.57 2.75
CA LEU A 26 7.36 -26.68 2.12
C LEU A 26 7.09 -25.50 1.18
N LYS A 27 7.45 -24.27 1.56
CA LYS A 27 7.39 -23.09 0.70
C LYS A 27 8.11 -23.37 -0.62
N LYS A 28 9.35 -23.83 -0.55
CA LYS A 28 10.16 -24.12 -1.75
C LYS A 28 9.53 -25.20 -2.63
N ILE A 29 9.06 -26.30 -2.04
CA ILE A 29 8.41 -27.41 -2.75
C ILE A 29 7.14 -26.94 -3.46
N VAL A 30 6.29 -26.15 -2.77
CA VAL A 30 5.05 -25.63 -3.34
C VAL A 30 5.33 -24.61 -4.43
N GLN A 31 6.31 -23.72 -4.26
CA GLN A 31 6.71 -22.77 -5.29
C GLN A 31 7.26 -23.45 -6.55
N GLU A 32 8.06 -24.50 -6.41
CA GLU A 32 8.57 -25.28 -7.55
C GLU A 32 7.42 -25.98 -8.30
N ALA A 33 6.47 -26.55 -7.58
CA ALA A 33 5.29 -27.18 -8.18
C ALA A 33 4.36 -26.14 -8.83
N GLY A 34 4.24 -24.94 -8.24
CA GLY A 34 3.41 -23.85 -8.73
C GLY A 34 3.94 -23.14 -9.97
N ARG A 35 5.22 -23.32 -10.35
CA ARG A 35 5.81 -22.69 -11.54
C ARG A 35 5.21 -23.15 -12.86
N MET A 36 4.49 -24.26 -12.87
CA MET A 36 3.98 -24.89 -14.10
C MET A 36 2.68 -24.28 -14.63
N ARG A 37 1.88 -23.62 -13.79
CA ARG A 37 0.60 -22.94 -14.15
C ARG A 37 0.15 -22.00 -13.06
N GLU A 38 -0.78 -21.11 -13.39
CA GLU A 38 -1.51 -20.32 -12.40
C GLU A 38 -2.55 -21.20 -11.68
N TYR A 39 -2.68 -21.04 -10.38
CA TYR A 39 -3.61 -21.75 -9.50
C TYR A 39 -4.62 -20.77 -8.91
N SER A 40 -5.88 -21.15 -8.83
CA SER A 40 -6.87 -20.48 -7.99
C SER A 40 -6.57 -20.72 -6.50
N GLU A 41 -7.11 -19.90 -5.61
CA GLU A 41 -6.91 -20.06 -4.15
C GLU A 41 -7.25 -21.47 -3.64
N ASN A 42 -8.34 -22.08 -4.13
CA ASN A 42 -8.72 -23.43 -3.75
C ASN A 42 -7.73 -24.46 -4.26
N GLU A 43 -7.32 -24.36 -5.51
CA GLU A 43 -6.32 -25.28 -6.10
C GLU A 43 -4.96 -25.15 -5.41
N MET A 44 -4.56 -23.94 -5.00
CA MET A 44 -3.34 -23.71 -4.24
C MET A 44 -3.43 -24.33 -2.84
N SER A 45 -4.57 -24.17 -2.17
CA SER A 45 -4.81 -24.82 -0.87
C SER A 45 -4.72 -26.34 -0.95
N ASP A 46 -5.28 -26.94 -2.01
CA ASP A 46 -5.21 -28.38 -2.25
C ASP A 46 -3.79 -28.83 -2.59
N LEU A 47 -3.04 -28.04 -3.37
CA LEU A 47 -1.63 -28.29 -3.68
C LEU A 47 -0.78 -28.29 -2.38
N ILE A 48 -1.00 -27.32 -1.50
CA ILE A 48 -0.28 -27.23 -0.22
C ILE A 48 -0.57 -28.47 0.64
N ASP A 49 -1.83 -28.87 0.75
CA ASP A 49 -2.21 -30.07 1.49
C ASP A 49 -1.54 -31.32 0.92
N HIS A 50 -1.54 -31.46 -0.40
CA HIS A 50 -0.89 -32.57 -1.09
C HIS A 50 0.62 -32.60 -0.81
N LYS A 51 1.30 -31.45 -0.89
CA LYS A 51 2.73 -31.33 -0.64
C LYS A 51 3.11 -31.59 0.83
N ILE A 52 2.27 -31.20 1.76
CA ILE A 52 2.44 -31.57 3.18
C ILE A 52 2.35 -33.10 3.35
N GLN A 53 1.40 -33.78 2.69
CA GLN A 53 1.29 -35.24 2.76
C GLN A 53 2.50 -35.94 2.12
N GLU A 54 2.94 -35.50 0.95
CA GLU A 54 4.16 -36.02 0.32
C GLU A 54 5.39 -35.84 1.24
N ARG A 55 5.50 -34.71 1.93
CA ARG A 55 6.59 -34.44 2.86
C ARG A 55 6.56 -35.36 4.08
N ILE A 56 5.38 -35.64 4.63
CA ILE A 56 5.18 -36.58 5.73
C ILE A 56 5.61 -38.00 5.32
N GLU A 57 5.23 -38.44 4.12
CA GLU A 57 5.60 -39.77 3.62
C GLU A 57 7.11 -39.87 3.35
N TRP A 58 7.72 -38.82 2.82
CA TRP A 58 9.16 -38.71 2.68
C TRP A 58 9.88 -38.81 4.04
N ALA A 59 9.40 -38.08 5.05
CA ALA A 59 9.95 -38.11 6.40
C ALA A 59 9.87 -39.50 7.01
N ARG A 60 8.76 -40.20 6.81
CA ARG A 60 8.56 -41.59 7.28
C ARG A 60 9.66 -42.53 6.80
N GLN A 61 10.17 -42.32 5.59
CA GLN A 61 11.17 -43.16 4.96
C GLN A 61 12.61 -42.72 5.23
N ASN A 62 12.84 -41.43 5.52
CA ASN A 62 14.16 -40.81 5.47
C ASN A 62 14.57 -40.07 6.75
N ASP A 63 13.60 -39.66 7.60
CA ASP A 63 13.89 -38.86 8.80
C ASP A 63 12.90 -39.19 9.94
N GLU A 64 13.32 -40.04 10.85
CA GLU A 64 12.49 -40.51 11.97
C GLU A 64 12.10 -39.34 12.90
N GLY A 65 12.99 -38.36 13.12
CA GLY A 65 12.74 -37.20 13.97
C GLY A 65 11.66 -36.28 13.40
N LEU A 66 11.78 -35.97 12.10
CA LEU A 66 10.77 -35.19 11.38
C LEU A 66 9.43 -35.91 11.28
N TYR A 67 9.45 -37.23 11.02
CA TYR A 67 8.22 -38.02 11.00
C TYR A 67 7.54 -38.00 12.38
N TRP A 68 8.31 -38.16 13.46
CA TRP A 68 7.79 -38.05 14.81
C TRP A 68 7.19 -36.66 15.08
N TYR A 69 7.83 -35.59 14.62
CA TYR A 69 7.32 -34.21 14.71
C TYR A 69 5.92 -34.11 14.08
N TYR A 70 5.76 -34.55 12.82
CA TYR A 70 4.47 -34.51 12.13
C TYR A 70 3.38 -35.33 12.81
N GLN A 71 3.73 -36.50 13.36
CA GLN A 71 2.77 -37.36 14.07
C GLN A 71 2.28 -36.75 15.39
N ASN A 72 3.08 -35.93 16.03
CA ASN A 72 2.77 -35.30 17.32
C ASN A 72 2.21 -33.87 17.20
N LEU A 73 2.04 -33.35 15.98
CA LEU A 73 1.36 -32.08 15.76
C LEU A 73 -0.11 -32.18 16.17
N SER A 74 -0.55 -31.27 17.05
CA SER A 74 -1.97 -31.13 17.35
C SER A 74 -2.74 -30.66 16.10
N PHE A 75 -4.06 -30.79 16.09
CA PHE A 75 -4.90 -30.27 15.01
C PHE A 75 -4.68 -28.76 14.80
N LYS A 76 -4.51 -28.01 15.90
CA LYS A 76 -4.21 -26.58 15.85
C LYS A 76 -2.86 -26.31 15.18
N ASP A 77 -1.84 -27.08 15.51
CA ASP A 77 -0.48 -26.88 14.95
C ASP A 77 -0.45 -27.24 13.47
N LYS A 78 -1.13 -28.30 13.05
CA LYS A 78 -1.30 -28.65 11.63
C LYS A 78 -1.97 -27.52 10.83
N LYS A 79 -3.03 -26.94 11.40
CA LYS A 79 -3.70 -25.78 10.80
C LYS A 79 -2.78 -24.55 10.73
N THR A 80 -2.00 -24.32 11.78
CA THR A 80 -1.02 -23.23 11.83
C THR A 80 0.08 -23.45 10.80
N LEU A 81 0.62 -24.66 10.66
CA LEU A 81 1.62 -24.99 9.64
C LEU A 81 1.10 -24.73 8.24
N LYS A 82 -0.08 -25.26 7.90
CA LYS A 82 -0.72 -25.02 6.60
C LYS A 82 -0.90 -23.52 6.35
N TYR A 83 -1.47 -22.79 7.30
CA TYR A 83 -1.67 -21.34 7.20
C TYR A 83 -0.36 -20.60 6.97
N THR A 84 0.69 -20.92 7.75
CA THR A 84 2.00 -20.27 7.62
C THR A 84 2.65 -20.57 6.26
N VAL A 85 2.52 -21.80 5.76
CA VAL A 85 2.99 -22.16 4.40
C VAL A 85 2.21 -21.39 3.34
N THR A 86 0.87 -21.35 3.45
CA THR A 86 0.02 -20.56 2.54
C THR A 86 0.44 -19.10 2.53
N GLU A 87 0.57 -18.47 3.69
CA GLU A 87 1.04 -17.09 3.79
C GLU A 87 2.44 -16.87 3.21
N SER A 88 3.34 -17.85 3.38
CA SER A 88 4.70 -17.75 2.83
C SER A 88 4.76 -17.91 1.32
N VAL A 89 3.81 -18.63 0.72
CA VAL A 89 3.69 -18.85 -0.74
C VAL A 89 2.82 -17.78 -1.38
N GLU A 90 1.67 -17.49 -0.78
CA GLU A 90 0.64 -16.59 -1.30
C GLU A 90 0.62 -15.21 -0.66
N GLY A 91 1.22 -15.04 0.50
CA GLY A 91 1.30 -13.76 1.18
C GLY A 91 2.22 -12.76 0.49
N LEU A 92 2.10 -11.50 0.92
CA LEU A 92 2.97 -10.42 0.46
C LEU A 92 4.34 -10.41 1.16
N GLY A 93 4.63 -11.44 1.97
CA GLY A 93 5.91 -11.55 2.69
C GLY A 93 6.21 -10.31 3.53
N ILE A 94 7.43 -9.79 3.36
CA ILE A 94 7.88 -8.58 4.06
C ILE A 94 7.07 -7.33 3.67
N LEU A 95 6.62 -7.24 2.42
CA LEU A 95 5.80 -6.13 1.94
C LEU A 95 4.49 -6.02 2.74
N GLY A 96 3.85 -7.15 3.05
CA GLY A 96 2.64 -7.18 3.86
C GLY A 96 2.86 -6.64 5.28
N LYS A 97 3.99 -7.00 5.91
CA LYS A 97 4.36 -6.48 7.25
C LYS A 97 4.57 -4.97 7.24
N ILE A 98 5.29 -4.46 6.23
CA ILE A 98 5.57 -3.04 6.07
C ILE A 98 4.28 -2.25 5.84
N ILE A 99 3.37 -2.76 4.99
CA ILE A 99 2.09 -2.11 4.70
C ILE A 99 1.17 -2.10 5.94
N MET A 100 1.27 -3.07 6.83
CA MET A 100 0.46 -3.13 8.05
C MET A 100 0.95 -2.19 9.16
N ASP A 101 2.18 -1.70 9.13
CA ASP A 101 2.71 -0.76 10.13
C ASP A 101 2.07 0.63 9.93
N PRO A 102 1.24 1.13 10.87
CA PRO A 102 0.52 2.40 10.71
C PRO A 102 1.42 3.64 10.76
N ASP A 103 2.63 3.50 11.29
CA ASP A 103 3.57 4.61 11.44
C ASP A 103 4.40 4.87 10.18
N ILE A 104 4.42 3.93 9.24
CA ILE A 104 5.11 4.08 7.97
C ILE A 104 4.26 4.91 7.03
N THR A 105 4.81 6.00 6.52
CA THR A 105 4.14 6.94 5.60
C THR A 105 4.55 6.72 4.14
N GLU A 106 5.77 6.26 3.90
CA GLU A 106 6.27 5.95 2.57
C GLU A 106 7.13 4.70 2.59
N VAL A 107 7.06 3.89 1.53
CA VAL A 107 7.87 2.68 1.32
C VAL A 107 8.55 2.79 -0.03
N MET A 108 9.85 2.57 -0.07
CA MET A 108 10.65 2.58 -1.29
C MET A 108 11.47 1.30 -1.37
N ILE A 109 11.16 0.44 -2.32
CA ILE A 109 11.86 -0.80 -2.60
C ILE A 109 12.69 -0.60 -3.86
N ASN A 110 14.00 -0.74 -3.76
CA ASN A 110 14.95 -0.50 -4.83
C ASN A 110 15.72 -1.80 -5.15
N GLY A 111 15.04 -2.79 -5.69
CA GLY A 111 15.53 -4.14 -5.82
C GLY A 111 15.24 -4.99 -4.57
N TYR A 112 15.62 -6.26 -4.61
CA TYR A 112 15.24 -7.24 -3.59
C TYR A 112 15.91 -7.04 -2.23
N ASP A 113 17.07 -6.39 -2.18
CA ASP A 113 17.93 -6.26 -0.99
C ASP A 113 17.91 -4.87 -0.36
N THR A 114 17.20 -3.91 -0.96
CA THR A 114 17.26 -2.52 -0.54
C THR A 114 15.87 -1.95 -0.32
N ILE A 115 15.46 -1.80 0.94
CA ILE A 115 14.16 -1.27 1.34
C ILE A 115 14.36 -0.05 2.22
N PHE A 116 13.76 1.08 1.83
CA PHE A 116 13.65 2.27 2.66
C PHE A 116 12.21 2.51 3.06
N VAL A 117 12.02 3.02 4.26
CA VAL A 117 10.70 3.48 4.75
C VAL A 117 10.83 4.86 5.35
N GLU A 118 9.77 5.66 5.24
CA GLU A 118 9.63 6.87 6.01
C GLU A 118 8.73 6.59 7.22
N LYS A 119 9.26 6.86 8.42
CA LYS A 119 8.54 6.72 9.68
C LYS A 119 8.73 7.98 10.52
N SER A 120 7.62 8.62 10.91
CA SER A 120 7.64 9.88 11.67
C SER A 120 8.45 10.99 10.99
N GLY A 121 8.39 11.09 9.66
CA GLY A 121 9.12 12.08 8.87
C GLY A 121 10.64 11.82 8.74
N LYS A 122 11.11 10.63 9.12
CA LYS A 122 12.50 10.22 8.97
C LYS A 122 12.62 9.03 8.03
N LEU A 123 13.48 9.17 7.06
CA LEU A 123 13.84 8.09 6.14
C LEU A 123 14.83 7.14 6.84
N MET A 124 14.56 5.84 6.78
CA MET A 124 15.43 4.79 7.30
C MET A 124 15.47 3.59 6.35
N GLN A 125 16.61 2.94 6.29
CA GLN A 125 16.75 1.66 5.59
C GLN A 125 16.37 0.53 6.55
N LEU A 126 15.62 -0.46 6.05
CA LEU A 126 15.33 -1.68 6.79
C LEU A 126 16.48 -2.69 6.63
N GLU A 127 16.68 -3.51 7.64
CA GLU A 127 17.62 -4.65 7.58
C GLU A 127 17.01 -5.84 6.84
N GLU A 128 15.68 -5.92 6.84
CA GLU A 128 14.93 -6.95 6.15
C GLU A 128 15.02 -6.74 4.64
N HIS A 129 14.99 -7.85 3.89
CA HIS A 129 15.05 -7.88 2.43
C HIS A 129 14.24 -9.06 1.87
N PHE A 130 13.95 -9.05 0.58
CA PHE A 130 13.35 -10.18 -0.12
C PHE A 130 14.40 -11.27 -0.37
N GLU A 131 13.95 -12.50 -0.62
CA GLU A 131 14.86 -13.64 -0.80
C GLU A 131 15.66 -13.56 -2.10
N SER A 132 15.05 -13.04 -3.17
CA SER A 132 15.70 -12.85 -4.49
C SER A 132 14.92 -11.84 -5.35
N SER A 133 15.49 -11.47 -6.49
CA SER A 133 14.80 -10.64 -7.49
C SER A 133 13.53 -11.30 -8.00
N GLU A 134 13.53 -12.62 -8.21
CA GLU A 134 12.38 -13.38 -8.69
C GLU A 134 11.28 -13.42 -7.63
N ASP A 135 11.64 -13.53 -6.35
CA ASP A 135 10.70 -13.48 -5.23
C ASP A 135 10.02 -12.11 -5.13
N LEU A 136 10.81 -11.02 -5.22
CA LEU A 136 10.28 -9.67 -5.26
C LEU A 136 9.32 -9.47 -6.44
N GLU A 137 9.71 -9.86 -7.66
CA GLU A 137 8.84 -9.69 -8.84
C GLU A 137 7.54 -10.47 -8.70
N ARG A 138 7.57 -11.69 -8.16
CA ARG A 138 6.41 -12.52 -7.89
C ARG A 138 5.45 -11.83 -6.91
N ILE A 139 5.99 -11.30 -5.81
CA ILE A 139 5.21 -10.58 -4.80
C ILE A 139 4.62 -9.31 -5.39
N VAL A 140 5.40 -8.55 -6.15
CA VAL A 140 4.96 -7.29 -6.77
C VAL A 140 3.85 -7.54 -7.79
N LYS A 141 3.98 -8.54 -8.67
CA LYS A 141 2.94 -8.89 -9.65
C LYS A 141 1.63 -9.26 -8.95
N ARG A 142 1.70 -10.08 -7.90
CA ARG A 142 0.53 -10.44 -7.08
C ARG A 142 -0.07 -9.20 -6.40
N PHE A 143 0.76 -8.36 -5.79
CA PHE A 143 0.33 -7.13 -5.14
C PHE A 143 -0.40 -6.19 -6.09
N VAL A 144 0.13 -6.02 -7.30
CA VAL A 144 -0.51 -5.22 -8.36
C VAL A 144 -1.82 -5.85 -8.84
N SER A 145 -1.85 -7.20 -8.96
CA SER A 145 -3.07 -7.92 -9.36
C SER A 145 -4.21 -7.78 -8.35
N SER A 146 -3.93 -7.66 -7.05
CA SER A 146 -4.96 -7.40 -6.03
C SER A 146 -5.64 -6.04 -6.17
N MET A 147 -5.11 -5.16 -7.00
CA MET A 147 -5.66 -3.83 -7.34
C MET A 147 -6.26 -3.79 -8.75
N ASP A 148 -6.61 -4.95 -9.33
CA ASP A 148 -7.12 -5.08 -10.71
C ASP A 148 -6.19 -4.45 -11.77
N ARG A 149 -4.88 -4.56 -11.56
CA ARG A 149 -3.85 -4.08 -12.48
C ARG A 149 -2.89 -5.21 -12.83
N THR A 150 -2.21 -5.05 -13.96
CA THR A 150 -1.17 -5.98 -14.41
C THR A 150 0.13 -5.24 -14.67
N VAL A 151 1.24 -5.88 -14.36
CA VAL A 151 2.59 -5.38 -14.65
C VAL A 151 3.46 -6.53 -15.12
N ASP A 152 4.14 -6.34 -16.24
CA ASP A 152 5.02 -7.35 -16.85
C ASP A 152 6.13 -6.69 -17.69
N ALA A 153 7.00 -7.47 -18.30
CA ALA A 153 8.10 -6.96 -19.12
C ALA A 153 7.64 -6.15 -20.35
N SER A 154 6.41 -6.37 -20.84
CA SER A 154 5.84 -5.62 -21.97
C SER A 154 5.23 -4.29 -21.51
N ASN A 155 4.69 -4.27 -20.29
CA ASN A 155 4.13 -3.10 -19.61
C ASN A 155 4.78 -2.94 -18.23
N PRO A 156 6.05 -2.50 -18.17
CA PRO A 156 6.85 -2.58 -16.95
C PRO A 156 6.55 -1.46 -15.93
N ILE A 157 5.71 -0.50 -16.27
CA ILE A 157 5.36 0.64 -15.40
C ILE A 157 3.87 0.61 -15.11
N VAL A 158 3.52 0.63 -13.82
CA VAL A 158 2.13 0.69 -13.39
C VAL A 158 1.93 1.63 -12.20
N ASP A 159 0.86 2.43 -12.30
CA ASP A 159 0.29 3.18 -11.19
C ASP A 159 -0.96 2.45 -10.70
N ALA A 160 -1.03 2.18 -9.41
CA ALA A 160 -2.16 1.52 -8.78
C ALA A 160 -2.51 2.21 -7.46
N ARG A 161 -3.61 1.77 -6.85
CA ARG A 161 -4.09 2.33 -5.59
C ARG A 161 -4.67 1.22 -4.72
N LEU A 162 -4.33 1.25 -3.44
CA LEU A 162 -4.93 0.40 -2.42
C LEU A 162 -6.33 0.91 -2.03
N ASP A 163 -7.14 0.06 -1.41
CA ASP A 163 -8.50 0.41 -0.94
C ASP A 163 -8.52 1.56 0.06
N ASP A 164 -7.44 1.75 0.82
CA ASP A 164 -7.30 2.86 1.76
C ASP A 164 -6.93 4.19 1.06
N GLY A 165 -6.75 4.18 -0.26
CA GLY A 165 -6.37 5.32 -1.08
C GLY A 165 -4.86 5.50 -1.24
N SER A 166 -4.03 4.66 -0.61
CA SER A 166 -2.56 4.71 -0.76
C SER A 166 -2.15 4.47 -2.21
N ARG A 167 -1.21 5.25 -2.70
CA ARG A 167 -0.68 5.15 -4.07
C ARG A 167 0.43 4.12 -4.14
N VAL A 168 0.42 3.33 -5.18
CA VAL A 168 1.45 2.33 -5.49
C VAL A 168 1.99 2.61 -6.89
N HIS A 169 3.29 2.84 -6.99
CA HIS A 169 4.00 2.97 -8.25
C HIS A 169 5.00 1.83 -8.38
N VAL A 170 4.97 1.12 -9.48
CA VAL A 170 5.85 -0.02 -9.75
C VAL A 170 6.56 0.17 -11.07
N VAL A 171 7.85 -0.14 -11.09
CA VAL A 171 8.66 -0.22 -12.30
C VAL A 171 9.41 -1.55 -12.29
N LEU A 172 9.23 -2.36 -13.32
CA LEU A 172 9.92 -3.65 -13.49
C LEU A 172 11.11 -3.55 -14.45
N PRO A 173 12.02 -4.52 -14.44
CA PRO A 173 12.96 -4.72 -15.52
C PRO A 173 12.22 -4.92 -16.87
N PRO A 174 12.79 -4.49 -18.02
CA PRO A 174 14.15 -3.96 -18.18
C PRO A 174 14.30 -2.46 -17.91
N VAL A 175 13.23 -1.74 -17.54
CA VAL A 175 13.26 -0.29 -17.30
C VAL A 175 13.96 0.01 -15.97
N ALA A 176 13.62 -0.73 -14.91
CA ALA A 176 14.30 -0.64 -13.62
C ALA A 176 15.59 -1.48 -13.66
N LEU A 177 16.74 -0.81 -13.70
CA LEU A 177 18.03 -1.46 -13.89
C LEU A 177 18.53 -2.24 -12.66
N ASN A 178 18.10 -1.84 -11.47
CA ASN A 178 18.51 -2.45 -10.19
C ASN A 178 17.54 -3.57 -9.74
N GLY A 179 16.63 -4.01 -10.63
CA GLY A 179 15.55 -4.92 -10.28
C GLY A 179 14.21 -4.19 -10.10
N ALA A 180 13.19 -4.92 -9.71
CA ALA A 180 11.86 -4.33 -9.51
C ALA A 180 11.92 -3.20 -8.47
N THR A 181 11.31 -2.06 -8.79
CA THR A 181 11.23 -0.89 -7.92
C THR A 181 9.77 -0.64 -7.57
N VAL A 182 9.49 -0.44 -6.28
CA VAL A 182 8.14 -0.17 -5.77
C VAL A 182 8.18 1.03 -4.85
N THR A 183 7.31 2.00 -5.12
CA THR A 183 7.08 3.12 -4.20
C THR A 183 5.64 3.11 -3.75
N ILE A 184 5.41 3.07 -2.43
CA ILE A 184 4.08 3.13 -1.84
C ILE A 184 4.02 4.38 -0.98
N ARG A 185 3.12 5.29 -1.33
CA ARG A 185 2.84 6.49 -0.54
C ARG A 185 1.50 6.34 0.15
N ARG A 186 1.57 6.25 1.46
CA ARG A 186 0.37 5.96 2.26
C ARG A 186 -0.54 7.16 2.37
N PHE A 187 -1.82 6.85 2.38
CA PHE A 187 -2.85 7.82 2.64
C PHE A 187 -2.96 8.06 4.15
N SER A 188 -2.74 9.29 4.61
CA SER A 188 -2.83 9.60 6.04
C SER A 188 -4.25 9.37 6.56
N LYS A 189 -4.41 8.49 7.55
CA LYS A 189 -5.71 8.27 8.22
C LYS A 189 -6.17 9.47 9.06
N ASN A 190 -5.22 10.30 9.48
CA ASN A 190 -5.43 11.46 10.32
C ASN A 190 -4.97 12.73 9.60
N PRO A 191 -5.82 13.37 8.79
CA PRO A 191 -5.44 14.60 8.10
C PRO A 191 -4.98 15.67 9.07
N MET A 192 -4.09 16.52 8.59
CA MET A 192 -3.63 17.67 9.34
C MET A 192 -4.78 18.64 9.59
N THR A 193 -4.90 19.13 10.81
CA THR A 193 -5.86 20.16 11.18
C THR A 193 -5.13 21.46 11.54
N ILE A 194 -5.86 22.56 11.62
CA ILE A 194 -5.30 23.86 12.03
C ILE A 194 -4.74 23.78 13.44
N GLU A 195 -5.42 23.10 14.36
CA GLU A 195 -4.98 22.93 15.76
C GLU A 195 -3.63 22.21 15.82
N LYS A 196 -3.42 21.19 14.97
CA LYS A 196 -2.13 20.51 14.87
C LYS A 196 -1.04 21.43 14.30
N LEU A 197 -1.35 22.23 13.28
CA LEU A 197 -0.40 23.20 12.72
C LEU A 197 0.01 24.24 13.78
N LEU A 198 -0.94 24.71 14.59
CA LEU A 198 -0.67 25.58 15.72
C LEU A 198 0.21 24.88 16.77
N SER A 199 -0.12 23.66 17.15
CA SER A 199 0.65 22.89 18.14
C SER A 199 2.09 22.62 17.72
N TYR A 200 2.35 22.49 16.42
CA TYR A 200 3.69 22.32 15.85
C TYR A 200 4.42 23.66 15.64
N GLY A 201 3.75 24.79 15.88
CA GLY A 201 4.32 26.10 15.58
C GLY A 201 4.49 26.40 14.09
N SER A 202 3.80 25.65 13.23
CA SER A 202 3.86 25.83 11.77
C SER A 202 3.13 27.09 11.31
N ILE A 203 2.13 27.52 12.06
CA ILE A 203 1.43 28.80 11.87
C ILE A 203 1.19 29.46 13.24
N THR A 204 1.01 30.79 13.24
CA THR A 204 0.60 31.54 14.44
C THR A 204 -0.92 31.56 14.57
N GLN A 205 -1.43 31.82 15.76
CA GLN A 205 -2.87 31.98 15.99
C GLN A 205 -3.44 33.13 15.13
N GLU A 206 -2.74 34.26 15.04
CA GLU A 206 -3.15 35.40 14.21
C GLU A 206 -3.29 35.02 12.74
N ALA A 207 -2.35 34.21 12.20
CA ALA A 207 -2.43 33.69 10.83
C ALA A 207 -3.61 32.74 10.66
N ALA A 208 -3.89 31.87 11.63
CA ALA A 208 -5.02 30.96 11.60
C ALA A 208 -6.36 31.73 11.58
N ASP A 209 -6.52 32.74 12.46
CA ASP A 209 -7.71 33.58 12.54
C ASP A 209 -7.94 34.39 11.24
N PHE A 210 -6.86 34.84 10.62
CA PHE A 210 -6.91 35.53 9.33
C PHE A 210 -7.38 34.57 8.21
N LEU A 211 -6.77 33.38 8.15
CA LEU A 211 -7.11 32.36 7.13
C LEU A 211 -8.55 31.86 7.29
N GLU A 212 -9.07 31.71 8.50
CA GLU A 212 -10.47 31.40 8.75
C GLU A 212 -11.38 32.42 8.09
N LYS A 213 -11.12 33.72 8.30
CA LYS A 213 -11.91 34.80 7.67
C LYS A 213 -11.82 34.78 6.15
N VAL A 214 -10.62 34.58 5.60
CA VAL A 214 -10.39 34.48 4.15
C VAL A 214 -11.21 33.34 3.55
N VAL A 215 -11.18 32.16 4.18
CA VAL A 215 -11.97 31.01 3.72
C VAL A 215 -13.47 31.27 3.91
N ALA A 216 -13.91 31.73 5.06
CA ALA A 216 -15.33 31.98 5.34
C ALA A 216 -15.94 33.00 4.38
N THR A 217 -15.18 34.02 3.97
CA THR A 217 -15.62 35.07 3.03
C THR A 217 -15.43 34.69 1.55
N ARG A 218 -15.08 33.44 1.27
CA ARG A 218 -14.97 32.87 -0.08
C ARG A 218 -13.92 33.54 -0.99
N HIS A 219 -12.83 34.02 -0.41
CA HIS A 219 -11.71 34.52 -1.20
C HIS A 219 -11.01 33.37 -1.93
N ASN A 220 -10.44 33.68 -3.09
CA ASN A 220 -9.59 32.77 -3.81
C ASN A 220 -8.25 32.60 -3.10
N VAL A 221 -7.82 31.37 -2.87
CA VAL A 221 -6.59 31.04 -2.14
C VAL A 221 -5.68 30.21 -3.00
N PHE A 222 -4.42 30.58 -3.10
CA PHE A 222 -3.35 29.81 -3.72
C PHE A 222 -2.38 29.33 -2.66
N VAL A 223 -2.10 28.02 -2.65
CA VAL A 223 -1.07 27.41 -1.80
C VAL A 223 0.12 27.06 -2.66
N CYS A 224 1.25 27.76 -2.49
CA CYS A 224 2.46 27.59 -3.27
C CYS A 224 3.61 27.05 -2.43
N GLY A 225 4.53 26.33 -3.06
CA GLY A 225 5.74 25.81 -2.39
C GLY A 225 6.40 24.68 -3.17
N GLY A 226 7.58 24.28 -2.77
CA GLY A 226 8.33 23.17 -3.37
C GLY A 226 7.67 21.79 -3.11
N THR A 227 8.20 20.76 -3.76
CA THR A 227 7.78 19.36 -3.48
C THR A 227 8.08 19.02 -2.03
N GLY A 228 7.18 18.30 -1.37
CA GLY A 228 7.33 17.91 0.05
C GLY A 228 7.16 19.05 1.07
N SER A 229 6.84 20.29 0.64
CA SER A 229 6.66 21.43 1.56
C SER A 229 5.33 21.42 2.35
N GLY A 230 4.46 20.43 2.15
CA GLY A 230 3.19 20.32 2.85
C GLY A 230 2.02 21.07 2.22
N LYS A 231 2.06 21.44 0.94
CA LYS A 231 0.98 22.16 0.26
C LYS A 231 -0.39 21.48 0.40
N THR A 232 -0.49 20.20 0.02
CA THR A 232 -1.72 19.42 0.12
C THR A 232 -2.17 19.25 1.57
N THR A 233 -1.21 19.08 2.48
CA THR A 233 -1.44 19.04 3.93
C THR A 233 -2.07 20.34 4.44
N PHE A 234 -1.54 21.48 4.01
CA PHE A 234 -2.05 22.79 4.37
C PHE A 234 -3.42 23.06 3.74
N LEU A 235 -3.61 22.68 2.49
CA LEU A 235 -4.91 22.79 1.81
C LEU A 235 -5.99 21.94 2.52
N ASN A 236 -5.64 20.74 2.97
CA ASN A 236 -6.52 19.93 3.82
C ASN A 236 -6.87 20.63 5.13
N ALA A 237 -5.89 21.24 5.80
CA ALA A 237 -6.15 22.00 7.05
C ALA A 237 -7.08 23.18 6.79
N LEU A 238 -6.87 23.96 5.73
CA LEU A 238 -7.74 25.07 5.35
C LEU A 238 -9.17 24.63 5.02
N SER A 239 -9.35 23.45 4.49
CA SER A 239 -10.68 22.92 4.15
C SER A 239 -11.61 22.76 5.37
N ASN A 240 -11.06 22.69 6.59
CA ASN A 240 -11.85 22.64 7.83
C ASN A 240 -12.61 23.94 8.13
N TYR A 241 -12.22 25.06 7.52
CA TYR A 241 -12.91 26.34 7.64
C TYR A 241 -14.06 26.53 6.66
N ILE A 242 -14.23 25.57 5.71
CA ILE A 242 -15.36 25.60 4.74
C ILE A 242 -16.65 25.28 5.48
N GLN A 243 -17.69 26.04 5.17
CA GLN A 243 -18.97 25.90 5.86
C GLN A 243 -19.71 24.62 5.40
N PRO A 244 -20.35 23.87 6.29
CA PRO A 244 -20.94 22.55 5.98
C PRO A 244 -22.13 22.62 4.99
N TRP A 245 -22.74 23.79 4.77
CA TRP A 245 -23.84 23.95 3.79
C TRP A 245 -23.35 24.27 2.38
N GLU A 246 -22.04 24.46 2.18
CA GLU A 246 -21.47 24.73 0.86
C GLU A 246 -21.38 23.46 0.02
N ARG A 247 -21.62 23.62 -1.28
CA ARG A 247 -21.32 22.56 -2.26
C ARG A 247 -19.87 22.68 -2.71
N VAL A 248 -19.06 21.70 -2.34
CA VAL A 248 -17.64 21.67 -2.66
C VAL A 248 -17.35 20.62 -3.73
N ILE A 249 -16.55 20.98 -4.71
CA ILE A 249 -16.05 20.06 -5.73
C ILE A 249 -14.53 20.04 -5.64
N THR A 250 -13.94 18.86 -5.44
CA THR A 250 -12.49 18.67 -5.54
C THR A 250 -12.12 18.09 -6.89
N ILE A 251 -11.00 18.58 -7.45
CA ILE A 251 -10.44 18.16 -8.73
C ILE A 251 -8.97 17.86 -8.49
N GLU A 252 -8.55 16.62 -8.72
CA GLU A 252 -7.19 16.16 -8.43
C GLU A 252 -6.66 15.27 -9.55
N ASP A 253 -5.37 15.30 -9.78
CA ASP A 253 -4.73 14.31 -10.66
C ASP A 253 -4.77 12.92 -10.00
N SER A 254 -4.65 12.91 -8.70
CA SER A 254 -4.89 11.74 -7.87
C SER A 254 -5.40 12.20 -6.52
N ALA A 255 -6.52 11.63 -6.07
CA ALA A 255 -7.24 12.09 -4.89
C ALA A 255 -6.40 11.96 -3.60
N GLU A 256 -5.93 13.08 -3.08
CA GLU A 256 -5.19 13.24 -1.81
C GLU A 256 -5.97 14.03 -0.76
N LEU A 257 -6.92 14.86 -1.20
CA LEU A 257 -7.69 15.71 -0.31
C LEU A 257 -8.68 14.90 0.55
N GLN A 258 -8.68 15.19 1.85
CA GLN A 258 -9.52 14.52 2.85
C GLN A 258 -10.48 15.51 3.52
N ILE A 259 -11.43 16.01 2.78
CA ILE A 259 -12.45 16.92 3.30
C ILE A 259 -13.53 16.10 3.99
N LYS A 260 -13.67 16.24 5.31
CA LYS A 260 -14.56 15.36 6.11
C LYS A 260 -15.91 15.99 6.48
N ASN A 261 -15.98 17.30 6.65
CA ASN A 261 -17.12 17.95 7.29
C ASN A 261 -18.12 18.59 6.31
N ILE A 262 -18.08 18.21 5.03
CA ILE A 262 -18.93 18.78 3.97
C ILE A 262 -19.84 17.69 3.44
N PRO A 263 -21.16 17.72 3.79
CA PRO A 263 -22.11 16.71 3.29
C PRO A 263 -22.31 16.75 1.77
N ASN A 264 -22.21 17.95 1.16
CA ASN A 264 -22.40 18.16 -0.28
C ASN A 264 -21.02 18.23 -0.99
N LEU A 265 -20.21 17.18 -0.84
CA LEU A 265 -18.88 17.05 -1.44
C LEU A 265 -18.96 16.18 -2.70
N VAL A 266 -18.39 16.66 -3.79
CA VAL A 266 -18.13 15.89 -5.02
C VAL A 266 -16.63 15.81 -5.22
N ARG A 267 -16.11 14.60 -5.40
CA ARG A 267 -14.69 14.36 -5.64
C ARG A 267 -14.51 13.88 -7.07
N MET A 268 -13.63 14.53 -7.81
CA MET A 268 -13.30 14.17 -9.18
C MET A 268 -11.79 13.97 -9.33
N GLU A 269 -11.43 12.96 -10.08
CA GLU A 269 -10.04 12.58 -10.36
C GLU A 269 -9.85 12.42 -11.86
N THR A 270 -8.66 12.76 -12.35
CA THR A 270 -8.29 12.56 -13.76
C THR A 270 -8.32 11.09 -14.13
N LYS A 271 -8.51 10.80 -15.40
CA LYS A 271 -8.44 9.45 -15.95
C LYS A 271 -7.39 9.43 -17.05
N LYS A 272 -6.29 8.72 -16.80
CA LYS A 272 -5.29 8.45 -17.85
C LYS A 272 -5.87 7.49 -18.89
N ALA A 273 -5.52 7.70 -20.16
CA ALA A 273 -5.89 6.77 -21.21
C ALA A 273 -5.27 5.39 -20.95
N ASN A 274 -6.09 4.34 -20.93
CA ASN A 274 -5.63 2.97 -20.94
C ASN A 274 -5.54 2.48 -22.40
N SER A 275 -4.55 1.64 -22.69
CA SER A 275 -4.00 1.29 -24.00
C SER A 275 -4.98 0.77 -25.09
N LYS A 276 -6.29 0.70 -24.86
CA LYS A 276 -7.19 0.15 -25.89
C LYS A 276 -8.43 0.96 -26.27
N ASP A 277 -9.09 1.74 -25.37
CA ASP A 277 -10.36 2.41 -25.76
C ASP A 277 -10.86 3.52 -24.82
N SER A 278 -10.05 4.11 -23.96
CA SER A 278 -10.56 5.15 -23.07
C SER A 278 -9.98 6.52 -23.40
N ASN A 279 -10.86 7.50 -23.60
CA ASN A 279 -10.45 8.90 -23.67
C ASN A 279 -9.83 9.32 -22.34
N GLU A 280 -8.72 10.02 -22.39
CA GLU A 280 -8.13 10.73 -21.25
C GLU A 280 -9.10 11.80 -20.76
N ILE A 281 -9.23 11.94 -19.43
CA ILE A 281 -9.97 13.04 -18.79
C ILE A 281 -8.98 13.84 -17.96
N THR A 282 -8.74 15.06 -18.39
CA THR A 282 -7.74 15.95 -17.79
C THR A 282 -8.32 16.81 -16.68
N ILE A 283 -7.44 17.43 -15.85
CA ILE A 283 -7.87 18.47 -14.87
C ILE A 283 -8.68 19.57 -15.56
N ARG A 284 -8.29 19.98 -16.76
CA ARG A 284 -8.97 20.97 -17.57
C ARG A 284 -10.45 20.57 -17.85
N ASP A 285 -10.67 19.33 -18.25
CA ASP A 285 -12.02 18.82 -18.53
C ASP A 285 -12.87 18.80 -17.26
N LEU A 286 -12.27 18.43 -16.13
CA LEU A 286 -12.94 18.39 -14.83
C LEU A 286 -13.27 19.81 -14.33
N ILE A 287 -12.41 20.81 -14.53
CA ILE A 287 -12.72 22.22 -14.22
C ILE A 287 -13.93 22.67 -15.04
N LYS A 288 -13.94 22.44 -16.35
CA LYS A 288 -15.09 22.81 -17.20
C LYS A 288 -16.39 22.10 -16.81
N ALA A 289 -16.30 20.84 -16.39
CA ALA A 289 -17.45 20.09 -15.90
C ALA A 289 -17.96 20.66 -14.59
N SER A 290 -17.06 20.98 -13.64
CA SER A 290 -17.43 21.48 -12.30
C SER A 290 -18.23 22.78 -12.35
N LEU A 291 -17.92 23.69 -13.28
CA LEU A 291 -18.64 24.94 -13.47
C LEU A 291 -20.14 24.76 -13.78
N ARG A 292 -20.53 23.60 -14.31
CA ARG A 292 -21.94 23.25 -14.60
C ARG A 292 -22.62 22.51 -13.45
N MET A 293 -21.91 22.24 -12.38
CA MET A 293 -22.40 21.45 -11.24
C MET A 293 -22.89 22.33 -10.07
N ARG A 294 -23.05 23.64 -10.28
CA ARG A 294 -23.44 24.62 -9.25
C ARG A 294 -22.53 24.55 -8.00
N PRO A 295 -21.24 24.71 -8.14
CA PRO A 295 -20.34 24.72 -7.00
C PRO A 295 -20.45 26.02 -6.20
N ASP A 296 -20.34 25.93 -4.87
CA ASP A 296 -19.98 27.07 -4.03
C ASP A 296 -18.46 27.23 -3.95
N ARG A 297 -17.72 26.10 -4.05
CA ARG A 297 -16.26 26.06 -4.11
C ARG A 297 -15.77 24.98 -5.06
N ILE A 298 -14.69 25.30 -5.76
CA ILE A 298 -13.88 24.33 -6.50
C ILE A 298 -12.49 24.32 -5.87
N ILE A 299 -12.02 23.14 -5.50
CA ILE A 299 -10.68 22.95 -4.94
C ILE A 299 -9.89 22.10 -5.93
N VAL A 300 -8.86 22.70 -6.53
CA VAL A 300 -7.93 22.00 -7.43
C VAL A 300 -6.71 21.58 -6.62
N GLY A 301 -6.45 20.28 -6.54
CA GLY A 301 -5.38 19.72 -5.70
C GLY A 301 -3.99 20.18 -6.12
N GLU A 302 -3.75 20.23 -7.43
CA GLU A 302 -2.52 20.78 -7.99
C GLU A 302 -2.73 21.31 -9.42
N VAL A 303 -1.86 22.25 -9.80
CA VAL A 303 -1.83 22.85 -11.13
C VAL A 303 -0.38 22.88 -11.60
N ARG A 304 -0.10 22.26 -12.73
CA ARG A 304 1.26 22.11 -13.28
C ARG A 304 1.39 22.61 -14.72
N GLY A 305 0.28 22.83 -15.40
CA GLY A 305 0.27 23.06 -16.84
C GLY A 305 -0.76 24.11 -17.29
N PRO A 306 -1.24 24.00 -18.53
CA PRO A 306 -2.16 24.97 -19.14
C PRO A 306 -3.53 25.07 -18.47
N GLU A 307 -3.92 24.10 -17.66
CA GLU A 307 -5.14 24.11 -16.82
C GLU A 307 -5.17 25.29 -15.83
N ALA A 308 -4.02 25.90 -15.55
CA ALA A 308 -3.91 27.11 -14.74
C ALA A 308 -4.82 28.25 -15.26
N LEU A 309 -4.92 28.40 -16.57
CA LEU A 309 -5.78 29.43 -17.17
C LEU A 309 -7.27 29.11 -16.98
N ASP A 310 -7.66 27.84 -17.11
CA ASP A 310 -9.04 27.41 -16.87
C ASP A 310 -9.43 27.59 -15.39
N MET A 311 -8.50 27.34 -14.48
CA MET A 311 -8.68 27.58 -13.04
C MET A 311 -8.88 29.08 -12.76
N LEU A 312 -8.05 29.97 -13.34
CA LEU A 312 -8.20 31.43 -13.19
C LEU A 312 -9.54 31.92 -13.75
N GLN A 313 -10.04 31.33 -14.84
CA GLN A 313 -11.36 31.65 -15.36
C GLN A 313 -12.49 31.20 -14.40
N ALA A 314 -12.29 30.12 -13.67
CA ALA A 314 -13.26 29.64 -12.68
C ALA A 314 -13.29 30.50 -11.40
N MET A 315 -12.32 31.37 -11.19
CA MET A 315 -12.24 32.29 -10.06
C MET A 315 -12.97 33.62 -10.24
N ASN A 316 -13.56 33.87 -11.42
CA ASN A 316 -14.29 35.08 -11.75
C ASN A 316 -15.77 34.98 -11.40
#